data_ca306244f870c7a70407a65066138c24
#
_entry.id   ca306244f870c7a70407a65066138c24
#
_cell.length_a   1.000
_cell.length_b   1.000
_cell.length_c   1.000
_cell.angle_alpha   90.00
_cell.angle_beta   90.00
_cell.angle_gamma   90.00
#
_symmetry.space_group_name_H-M   'P 1'
#
loop_
_entity.id
_entity.type
_entity.pdbx_description
1 polymer ?
#
loop_
_entity_poly.entity_id
_entity_poly.type
_entity_poly.pdbx_seq_one_letter_code
_entity_poly.pdbx_strand_id
1 'polypeptide(L)'
;MESVVLRVQAMVDRCSRWMRLAPPLEETSRRRFLIVQIDGLSRTLLDHALAGGSLRGLRGLLASGRLARRDLSVGLPSSTPAFQAAIMYGGRPDIPGFHFYDKRAGRELHFPERGVADLVERRHADGRVGILEGGSCYGCVFTGGAADSLWTFARLKRLTRAGRGVRRTALSALLLAWVGLKCVGLTLVTLARFAGRAILALAPGRMKLRWSIEAMLLDVGVSIWARELFTLLVSADLYRGVPAIYVNFIDYDVFAHAYGPADRLAFRALRRVDRSILQLARIVRRLPELGYDLYVLSDHGQVATRPFGAVAGGASLEQVVWAALDAPAPALRVIAAGPNAFVYFTDRVEPVRADEIESRYPRAMARLSRHPGVGLVLARGAHGPECWYRGEPVLLGTRPDPTVRDPFAGRADREVVVAGLRDLMAMPSAGDIVLYGTGAPGGSVSFIDERGAHAGPSEEELHAFILHPPTVRLPEAALTHPRQLYPHFLAYGETVAAEAEPLAAGSPACAAR
;
A
#
# COMPACT_ATOMS: atom_id res chain seq x y z
N MET A 1 8.57 30.29 -6.94
CA MET A 1 7.23 29.71 -7.15
C MET A 1 6.64 29.09 -5.88
N GLU A 2 7.38 28.31 -5.10
CA GLU A 2 6.88 27.69 -3.85
C GLU A 2 6.36 28.70 -2.82
N SER A 3 7.04 29.84 -2.62
CA SER A 3 6.60 30.86 -1.68
C SER A 3 5.28 31.53 -2.09
N VAL A 4 5.03 31.70 -3.38
CA VAL A 4 3.78 32.26 -3.91
C VAL A 4 2.62 31.30 -3.71
N VAL A 5 2.82 30.01 -4.04
CA VAL A 5 1.80 28.96 -3.83
C VAL A 5 1.42 28.88 -2.34
N LEU A 6 2.40 28.92 -1.44
CA LEU A 6 2.16 28.90 0.01
C LEU A 6 1.44 30.15 0.53
N ARG A 7 1.73 31.32 -0.04
CA ARG A 7 1.04 32.58 0.32
C ARG A 7 -0.40 32.59 -0.17
N VAL A 8 -0.64 32.16 -1.41
CA VAL A 8 -2.00 32.05 -1.96
C VAL A 8 -2.81 31.04 -1.15
N GLN A 9 -2.23 29.92 -0.78
CA GLN A 9 -2.88 28.91 0.05
C GLN A 9 -3.20 29.44 1.45
N ALA A 10 -2.28 30.18 2.07
CA ALA A 10 -2.53 30.85 3.36
C ALA A 10 -3.64 31.91 3.27
N MET A 11 -3.78 32.54 2.11
CA MET A 11 -4.87 33.50 1.85
C MET A 11 -6.21 32.77 1.67
N VAL A 12 -6.24 31.69 0.88
CA VAL A 12 -7.43 30.84 0.69
C VAL A 12 -7.89 30.27 2.03
N ASP A 13 -6.98 29.78 2.87
CA ASP A 13 -7.29 29.28 4.21
C ASP A 13 -7.87 30.38 5.14
N ARG A 14 -7.37 31.62 5.05
CA ARG A 14 -7.92 32.75 5.78
C ARG A 14 -9.32 33.14 5.31
N CYS A 15 -9.52 33.19 3.99
CA CYS A 15 -10.83 33.46 3.39
C CYS A 15 -11.85 32.38 3.75
N SER A 16 -11.45 31.10 3.76
CA SER A 16 -12.31 29.98 4.12
C SER A 16 -12.80 30.07 5.57
N ARG A 17 -11.94 30.48 6.50
CA ARG A 17 -12.32 30.73 7.91
C ARG A 17 -13.19 31.96 8.05
N TRP A 18 -12.83 33.06 7.40
CA TRP A 18 -13.59 34.31 7.46
C TRP A 18 -15.02 34.17 6.94
N MET A 19 -15.23 33.30 5.91
CA MET A 19 -16.53 33.03 5.33
C MET A 19 -17.36 32.00 6.12
N ARG A 20 -16.90 31.50 7.26
CA ARG A 20 -17.57 30.50 8.10
C ARG A 20 -18.04 29.27 7.28
N LEU A 21 -17.15 28.73 6.47
CA LEU A 21 -17.47 27.63 5.57
C LEU A 21 -17.64 26.27 6.26
N ALA A 22 -17.20 26.17 7.51
CA ALA A 22 -17.56 25.05 8.38
C ALA A 22 -18.87 25.39 9.11
N PRO A 23 -19.84 24.48 9.23
CA PRO A 23 -20.90 24.63 10.22
C PRO A 23 -20.23 24.75 11.60
N PRO A 24 -20.87 25.45 12.58
CA PRO A 24 -20.42 25.32 13.96
C PRO A 24 -20.43 23.83 14.28
N LEU A 25 -19.26 23.30 14.60
CA LEU A 25 -19.13 21.91 15.02
C LEU A 25 -19.82 21.84 16.39
N GLU A 26 -20.74 20.91 16.54
CA GLU A 26 -21.02 20.40 17.88
C GLU A 26 -19.66 20.01 18.45
N GLU A 27 -19.31 20.54 19.61
CA GLU A 27 -18.12 20.20 20.37
C GLU A 27 -18.19 18.72 20.73
N THR A 28 -17.87 17.87 19.75
CA THR A 28 -17.65 16.47 20.03
C THR A 28 -16.23 16.37 20.58
N SER A 29 -16.12 15.98 21.84
CA SER A 29 -14.88 15.65 22.55
C SER A 29 -14.07 14.53 21.89
N ARG A 30 -14.57 13.94 20.80
CA ARG A 30 -13.93 12.85 20.07
C ARG A 30 -12.82 13.35 19.16
N ARG A 31 -11.63 12.79 19.34
CA ARG A 31 -10.51 12.98 18.41
C ARG A 31 -10.83 12.36 17.06
N ARG A 32 -10.23 12.93 16.02
CA ARG A 32 -10.38 12.54 14.62
C ARG A 32 -9.04 12.10 14.07
N PHE A 33 -9.03 11.31 13.03
CA PHE A 33 -7.77 10.93 12.40
C PHE A 33 -7.76 11.16 10.89
N LEU A 34 -6.55 11.45 10.40
CA LEU A 34 -6.20 11.45 8.99
C LEU A 34 -5.07 10.44 8.77
N ILE A 35 -5.35 9.38 8.01
CA ILE A 35 -4.32 8.45 7.53
C ILE A 35 -3.92 8.86 6.12
N VAL A 36 -2.62 9.06 5.91
CA VAL A 36 -2.00 9.27 4.61
C VAL A 36 -1.10 8.08 4.32
N GLN A 37 -1.47 7.27 3.36
CA GLN A 37 -0.66 6.16 2.87
C GLN A 37 0.26 6.66 1.76
N ILE A 38 1.55 6.33 1.87
CA ILE A 38 2.53 6.41 0.79
C ILE A 38 2.69 5.00 0.24
N ASP A 39 2.06 4.73 -0.88
CA ASP A 39 2.03 3.40 -1.48
C ASP A 39 3.44 2.92 -1.86
N GLY A 40 3.78 1.70 -1.49
CA GLY A 40 4.97 0.99 -1.94
C GLY A 40 6.31 1.43 -1.33
N LEU A 41 6.34 2.30 -0.31
CA LEU A 41 7.58 2.84 0.25
C LEU A 41 8.11 1.99 1.41
N SER A 42 9.20 1.24 1.18
CA SER A 42 9.86 0.48 2.24
C SER A 42 10.47 1.36 3.33
N ARG A 43 10.67 0.78 4.51
CA ARG A 43 11.38 1.42 5.62
C ARG A 43 12.78 1.89 5.23
N THR A 44 13.54 1.04 4.54
CA THR A 44 14.91 1.34 4.10
C THR A 44 14.95 2.51 3.12
N LEU A 45 14.01 2.54 2.17
CA LEU A 45 13.92 3.64 1.21
C LEU A 45 13.37 4.92 1.85
N LEU A 46 12.52 4.83 2.87
CA LEU A 46 12.17 5.99 3.71
C LEU A 46 13.41 6.61 4.32
N ASP A 47 14.28 5.81 4.97
CA ASP A 47 15.51 6.30 5.60
C ASP A 47 16.45 6.94 4.57
N HIS A 48 16.62 6.29 3.43
CA HIS A 48 17.40 6.84 2.32
C HIS A 48 16.82 8.17 1.80
N ALA A 49 15.48 8.27 1.65
CA ALA A 49 14.80 9.48 1.18
C ALA A 49 14.86 10.63 2.19
N LEU A 50 14.80 10.33 3.50
CA LEU A 50 14.98 11.29 4.57
C LEU A 50 16.42 11.82 4.59
N ALA A 51 17.43 10.96 4.54
CA ALA A 51 18.84 11.34 4.51
C ALA A 51 19.19 12.12 3.24
N GLY A 52 18.75 11.66 2.07
CA GLY A 52 18.97 12.28 0.77
C GLY A 52 18.17 13.55 0.49
N GLY A 53 17.34 14.01 1.43
CA GLY A 53 16.55 15.23 1.34
C GLY A 53 15.40 15.19 0.33
N SER A 54 14.95 14.00 -0.07
CA SER A 54 13.76 13.85 -0.91
C SER A 54 12.46 14.04 -0.11
N LEU A 55 12.44 13.74 1.19
CA LEU A 55 11.33 13.88 2.12
C LEU A 55 11.59 14.98 3.16
N ARG A 56 11.80 16.21 2.69
CA ARG A 56 12.13 17.36 3.57
C ARG A 56 10.99 17.72 4.53
N GLY A 57 9.74 17.58 4.08
CA GLY A 57 8.55 17.83 4.89
C GLY A 57 8.44 16.84 6.04
N LEU A 58 8.46 15.56 5.75
CA LEU A 58 8.42 14.48 6.74
C LEU A 58 9.63 14.55 7.70
N ARG A 59 10.84 14.80 7.17
CA ARG A 59 12.03 15.01 8.00
C ARG A 59 11.82 16.16 9.00
N GLY A 60 11.21 17.27 8.58
CA GLY A 60 10.90 18.40 9.45
C GLY A 60 9.85 18.05 10.52
N LEU A 61 8.84 17.25 10.20
CA LEU A 61 7.83 16.78 11.16
C LEU A 61 8.43 15.82 12.20
N LEU A 62 9.30 14.91 11.80
CA LEU A 62 10.03 14.02 12.70
C LEU A 62 11.02 14.79 13.57
N ALA A 63 11.86 15.63 12.99
CA ALA A 63 12.87 16.42 13.72
C ALA A 63 12.25 17.40 14.74
N SER A 64 11.04 17.90 14.46
CA SER A 64 10.31 18.76 15.39
C SER A 64 9.52 18.02 16.47
N GLY A 65 9.61 16.70 16.54
CA GLY A 65 8.86 15.86 17.49
C GLY A 65 7.34 15.86 17.26
N ARG A 66 6.87 16.29 16.10
CA ARG A 66 5.43 16.26 15.78
C ARG A 66 4.93 14.88 15.38
N LEU A 67 5.79 14.08 14.79
CA LEU A 67 5.55 12.69 14.49
C LEU A 67 6.66 11.87 15.12
N ALA A 68 6.29 10.72 15.66
CA ALA A 68 7.17 9.64 16.06
C ALA A 68 7.06 8.51 15.02
N ARG A 69 8.08 7.67 14.92
CA ARG A 69 8.10 6.53 14.01
C ARG A 69 8.02 5.23 14.77
N ARG A 70 7.21 4.31 14.26
CA ARG A 70 7.23 2.89 14.60
C ARG A 70 7.43 2.06 13.33
N ASP A 71 8.20 1.00 13.45
CA ASP A 71 8.35 0.01 12.38
C ASP A 71 7.09 -0.87 12.33
N LEU A 72 6.72 -1.27 11.12
CA LEU A 72 5.55 -2.10 10.83
C LEU A 72 5.96 -3.18 9.84
N SER A 73 5.68 -4.42 10.16
CA SER A 73 5.70 -5.50 9.17
C SER A 73 4.29 -5.72 8.64
N VAL A 74 4.17 -5.94 7.34
CA VAL A 74 2.86 -5.94 6.67
C VAL A 74 2.27 -7.34 6.45
N GLY A 75 3.06 -8.39 6.78
CA GLY A 75 2.63 -9.77 6.54
C GLY A 75 2.66 -10.17 5.07
N LEU A 76 2.10 -11.34 4.74
CA LEU A 76 2.01 -11.83 3.37
C LEU A 76 0.55 -12.08 2.96
N PRO A 77 0.24 -11.74 1.69
CA PRO A 77 1.10 -11.05 0.73
C PRO A 77 1.31 -9.57 1.10
N SER A 78 2.52 -9.06 0.85
CA SER A 78 2.85 -7.64 1.02
C SER A 78 2.25 -6.82 -0.14
N SER A 79 0.96 -6.59 -0.08
CA SER A 79 0.19 -5.94 -1.16
C SER A 79 -0.88 -5.01 -0.63
N THR A 80 -1.16 -3.94 -1.39
CA THR A 80 -2.15 -2.91 -1.03
C THR A 80 -3.52 -3.49 -0.67
N PRO A 81 -4.12 -4.42 -1.45
CA PRO A 81 -5.42 -4.97 -1.08
C PRO A 81 -5.41 -5.72 0.26
N ALA A 82 -4.40 -6.57 0.48
CA ALA A 82 -4.30 -7.34 1.73
C ALA A 82 -4.07 -6.41 2.93
N PHE A 83 -3.21 -5.42 2.79
CA PHE A 83 -2.95 -4.42 3.82
C PHE A 83 -4.20 -3.62 4.17
N GLN A 84 -4.85 -3.04 3.15
CA GLN A 84 -6.03 -2.19 3.36
C GLN A 84 -7.21 -2.96 3.93
N ALA A 85 -7.47 -4.20 3.47
CA ALA A 85 -8.49 -5.04 4.07
C ALA A 85 -8.21 -5.31 5.55
N ALA A 86 -6.96 -5.62 5.90
CA ALA A 86 -6.57 -5.93 7.26
C ALA A 86 -6.62 -4.72 8.21
N ILE A 87 -6.18 -3.53 7.77
CA ILE A 87 -6.23 -2.32 8.62
C ILE A 87 -7.64 -1.74 8.71
N MET A 88 -8.44 -1.83 7.63
CA MET A 88 -9.78 -1.23 7.56
C MET A 88 -10.86 -2.06 8.23
N TYR A 89 -10.72 -3.40 8.23
CA TYR A 89 -11.76 -4.31 8.74
C TYR A 89 -11.24 -5.34 9.75
N GLY A 90 -9.92 -5.38 9.98
CA GLY A 90 -9.32 -6.39 10.85
C GLY A 90 -9.30 -7.79 10.21
N GLY A 91 -8.90 -8.79 10.99
CA GLY A 91 -8.86 -10.18 10.54
C GLY A 91 -7.74 -10.48 9.53
N ARG A 92 -7.85 -11.64 8.91
CA ARG A 92 -6.96 -12.09 7.82
C ARG A 92 -7.79 -12.16 6.54
N PRO A 93 -7.52 -11.29 5.55
CA PRO A 93 -8.27 -11.31 4.30
C PRO A 93 -7.90 -12.54 3.46
N ASP A 94 -8.88 -13.12 2.76
CA ASP A 94 -8.64 -14.14 1.72
C ASP A 94 -8.26 -13.44 0.41
N ILE A 95 -7.06 -12.84 0.40
CA ILE A 95 -6.52 -12.06 -0.72
C ILE A 95 -5.07 -12.50 -0.93
N PRO A 96 -4.81 -13.56 -1.71
CA PRO A 96 -3.47 -14.10 -1.89
C PRO A 96 -2.57 -13.22 -2.77
N GLY A 97 -3.14 -12.32 -3.56
CA GLY A 97 -2.42 -11.41 -4.46
C GLY A 97 -3.34 -10.41 -5.13
N PHE A 98 -2.77 -9.57 -6.00
CA PHE A 98 -3.52 -8.56 -6.76
C PHE A 98 -4.36 -9.16 -7.89
N HIS A 99 -3.98 -10.33 -8.37
CA HIS A 99 -4.67 -11.15 -9.36
C HIS A 99 -4.63 -12.62 -8.90
N PHE A 100 -5.77 -13.29 -8.82
CA PHE A 100 -5.88 -14.68 -8.38
C PHE A 100 -7.14 -15.35 -8.93
N TYR A 101 -7.23 -16.66 -8.81
CA TYR A 101 -8.39 -17.44 -9.24
C TYR A 101 -9.20 -17.92 -8.04
N ASP A 102 -10.47 -17.57 -8.03
CA ASP A 102 -11.43 -18.09 -7.05
C ASP A 102 -12.00 -19.41 -7.59
N LYS A 103 -11.49 -20.53 -7.07
CA LYS A 103 -11.93 -21.89 -7.49
C LYS A 103 -13.41 -22.13 -7.21
N ARG A 104 -13.96 -21.55 -6.14
CA ARG A 104 -15.38 -21.70 -5.77
C ARG A 104 -16.30 -20.95 -6.73
N ALA A 105 -15.89 -19.76 -7.13
CA ALA A 105 -16.63 -18.96 -8.10
C ALA A 105 -16.31 -19.33 -9.56
N GLY A 106 -15.28 -20.13 -9.81
CA GLY A 106 -14.84 -20.54 -11.14
C GLY A 106 -14.33 -19.39 -12.00
N ARG A 107 -13.78 -18.31 -11.39
CA ARG A 107 -13.36 -17.11 -12.11
C ARG A 107 -12.11 -16.47 -11.57
N GLU A 108 -11.43 -15.72 -12.40
CA GLU A 108 -10.33 -14.85 -12.02
C GLU A 108 -10.85 -13.58 -11.33
N LEU A 109 -10.11 -13.12 -10.35
CA LEU A 109 -10.33 -11.88 -9.62
C LEU A 109 -9.10 -11.00 -9.77
N HIS A 110 -9.24 -9.93 -10.55
CA HIS A 110 -8.19 -8.94 -10.78
C HIS A 110 -8.70 -7.58 -10.30
N PHE A 111 -8.04 -6.99 -9.32
CA PHE A 111 -8.55 -5.80 -8.61
C PHE A 111 -8.88 -4.59 -9.50
N PRO A 112 -8.15 -4.27 -10.58
CA PRO A 112 -8.53 -3.20 -11.51
C PRO A 112 -9.84 -3.44 -12.24
N GLU A 113 -10.33 -4.69 -12.31
CA GLU A 113 -11.58 -4.99 -12.97
C GLU A 113 -12.77 -4.50 -12.16
N ARG A 114 -13.75 -3.95 -12.89
CA ARG A 114 -14.93 -3.36 -12.28
C ARG A 114 -15.71 -4.39 -11.43
N GLY A 115 -15.95 -4.03 -10.17
CA GLY A 115 -16.76 -4.82 -9.24
C GLY A 115 -16.00 -5.91 -8.49
N VAL A 116 -14.74 -6.20 -8.85
CA VAL A 116 -13.92 -7.19 -8.14
C VAL A 116 -13.62 -6.72 -6.72
N ALA A 117 -13.11 -5.50 -6.58
CA ALA A 117 -12.81 -4.95 -5.26
C ALA A 117 -14.06 -4.83 -4.37
N ASP A 118 -15.21 -4.42 -4.91
CA ASP A 118 -16.47 -4.35 -4.17
C ASP A 118 -16.96 -5.75 -3.70
N LEU A 119 -16.77 -6.78 -4.53
CA LEU A 119 -17.08 -8.16 -4.16
C LEU A 119 -16.18 -8.64 -3.01
N VAL A 120 -14.87 -8.44 -3.13
CA VAL A 120 -13.89 -8.88 -2.13
C VAL A 120 -14.09 -8.11 -0.82
N GLU A 121 -14.34 -6.79 -0.91
CA GLU A 121 -14.65 -5.97 0.27
C GLU A 121 -15.88 -6.49 1.01
N ARG A 122 -16.99 -6.75 0.32
CA ARG A 122 -18.20 -7.31 0.96
C ARG A 122 -17.95 -8.64 1.65
N ARG A 123 -17.18 -9.54 1.02
CA ARG A 123 -16.84 -10.85 1.62
C ARG A 123 -16.00 -10.71 2.88
N HIS A 124 -15.03 -9.78 2.86
CA HIS A 124 -14.13 -9.59 4.01
C HIS A 124 -14.78 -8.76 5.12
N ALA A 125 -15.59 -7.78 4.75
CA ALA A 125 -16.29 -6.89 5.68
C ALA A 125 -17.52 -7.53 6.33
N ASP A 126 -17.89 -8.76 5.98
CA ASP A 126 -19.08 -9.43 6.50
C ASP A 126 -19.07 -9.47 8.04
N GLY A 127 -20.08 -8.83 8.64
CA GLY A 127 -20.21 -8.67 10.08
C GLY A 127 -19.17 -7.76 10.77
N ARG A 128 -18.34 -7.03 10.01
CA ARG A 128 -17.32 -6.12 10.56
C ARG A 128 -17.59 -4.66 10.26
N VAL A 129 -17.32 -3.80 11.21
CA VAL A 129 -17.40 -2.34 11.05
C VAL A 129 -16.09 -1.84 10.46
N GLY A 130 -16.17 -1.02 9.42
CA GLY A 130 -14.99 -0.39 8.84
C GLY A 130 -14.51 0.81 9.66
N ILE A 131 -13.19 1.03 9.74
CA ILE A 131 -12.62 2.16 10.51
C ILE A 131 -13.00 3.53 9.95
N LEU A 132 -13.50 3.60 8.72
CA LEU A 132 -13.89 4.85 8.05
C LEU A 132 -15.40 5.07 8.05
N GLU A 133 -16.17 4.37 8.88
CA GLU A 133 -17.61 4.59 8.95
C GLU A 133 -17.92 6.06 9.25
N GLY A 134 -18.81 6.64 8.44
CA GLY A 134 -19.11 8.08 8.50
C GLY A 134 -17.98 8.99 7.99
N GLY A 135 -16.85 8.45 7.59
CA GLY A 135 -15.67 9.13 7.10
C GLY A 135 -15.56 9.27 5.59
N SER A 136 -14.33 9.44 5.10
CA SER A 136 -14.01 9.55 3.67
C SER A 136 -12.76 8.76 3.27
N CYS A 137 -12.74 8.30 2.01
CA CYS A 137 -11.69 7.46 1.46
C CYS A 137 -11.33 7.86 0.03
N TYR A 138 -10.04 8.02 -0.27
CA TYR A 138 -9.53 8.49 -1.56
C TYR A 138 -8.36 7.66 -2.07
N GLY A 139 -8.45 7.19 -3.32
CA GLY A 139 -7.36 6.45 -3.97
C GLY A 139 -7.06 5.06 -3.41
N CYS A 140 -7.96 4.49 -2.61
CA CYS A 140 -7.78 3.19 -1.98
C CYS A 140 -8.38 2.05 -2.82
N VAL A 141 -8.05 0.81 -2.49
CA VAL A 141 -8.71 -0.37 -3.08
C VAL A 141 -10.12 -0.51 -2.51
N PHE A 142 -10.26 -0.39 -1.20
CA PHE A 142 -11.52 -0.55 -0.46
C PHE A 142 -12.03 0.77 0.11
N THR A 143 -13.29 0.76 0.53
CA THR A 143 -13.93 1.95 1.11
C THR A 143 -13.73 2.07 2.61
N GLY A 144 -13.46 0.97 3.33
CA GLY A 144 -13.37 0.97 4.79
C GLY A 144 -14.66 1.38 5.50
N GLY A 145 -15.82 1.28 4.82
CA GLY A 145 -17.11 1.76 5.32
C GLY A 145 -17.36 3.26 5.12
N ALA A 146 -16.48 3.97 4.40
CA ALA A 146 -16.58 5.41 4.20
C ALA A 146 -17.90 5.85 3.56
N ALA A 147 -18.46 6.95 4.09
CA ALA A 147 -19.67 7.59 3.53
C ALA A 147 -19.36 8.25 2.17
N ASP A 148 -18.19 8.89 2.05
CA ASP A 148 -17.71 9.51 0.82
C ASP A 148 -16.45 8.79 0.31
N SER A 149 -16.42 8.45 -0.97
CA SER A 149 -15.27 7.83 -1.63
C SER A 149 -15.10 8.31 -3.06
N LEU A 150 -13.85 8.46 -3.49
CA LEU A 150 -13.51 8.78 -4.87
C LEU A 150 -12.28 8.00 -5.31
N TRP A 151 -12.37 7.40 -6.52
CA TRP A 151 -11.33 6.57 -7.11
C TRP A 151 -10.88 5.44 -6.18
N THR A 152 -11.83 4.81 -5.49
CA THR A 152 -11.62 3.50 -4.90
C THR A 152 -11.97 2.43 -5.94
N PHE A 153 -11.23 1.33 -5.95
CA PHE A 153 -11.55 0.23 -6.88
C PHE A 153 -12.91 -0.39 -6.56
N ALA A 154 -13.29 -0.41 -5.29
CA ALA A 154 -14.61 -0.89 -4.87
C ALA A 154 -15.75 0.04 -5.36
N ARG A 155 -15.53 1.36 -5.36
CA ARG A 155 -16.53 2.35 -5.79
C ARG A 155 -15.86 3.55 -6.42
N LEU A 156 -16.00 3.73 -7.73
CA LEU A 156 -15.40 4.84 -8.45
C LEU A 156 -15.80 6.23 -7.94
N LYS A 157 -17.07 6.40 -7.50
CA LYS A 157 -17.56 7.66 -6.93
C LYS A 157 -18.76 7.45 -6.02
N ARG A 158 -18.62 7.86 -4.77
CA ARG A 158 -19.72 8.08 -3.85
C ARG A 158 -19.44 9.38 -3.08
N LEU A 159 -20.14 10.45 -3.43
CA LEU A 159 -20.04 11.75 -2.76
C LEU A 159 -21.43 12.13 -2.27
N THR A 160 -21.72 11.80 -1.02
CA THR A 160 -23.03 12.05 -0.39
C THR A 160 -23.10 13.44 0.24
N ARG A 161 -21.92 14.01 0.59
CA ARG A 161 -21.80 15.31 1.27
C ARG A 161 -21.57 16.49 0.32
N ALA A 162 -21.69 16.29 -0.99
CA ALA A 162 -21.56 17.35 -1.99
C ALA A 162 -22.57 18.48 -1.69
N GLY A 163 -22.03 19.56 -1.24
CA GLY A 163 -22.53 20.77 -0.66
C GLY A 163 -23.96 21.23 -0.95
N ARG A 164 -24.67 21.55 0.13
CA ARG A 164 -25.92 22.33 0.08
C ARG A 164 -25.61 23.78 0.44
N GLY A 165 -25.74 24.69 -0.53
CA GLY A 165 -25.63 26.14 -0.34
C GLY A 165 -24.82 26.87 -1.41
N VAL A 166 -25.37 27.96 -1.96
CA VAL A 166 -24.79 28.75 -3.08
C VAL A 166 -23.38 29.30 -2.75
N ARG A 167 -23.12 29.75 -1.52
CA ARG A 167 -21.78 30.22 -1.11
C ARG A 167 -20.74 29.10 -1.07
N ARG A 168 -21.15 27.90 -0.66
CA ARG A 168 -20.30 26.69 -0.65
C ARG A 168 -19.95 26.26 -2.07
N THR A 169 -20.91 26.34 -2.98
CA THR A 169 -20.73 25.98 -4.39
C THR A 169 -19.74 26.92 -5.09
N ALA A 170 -19.85 28.23 -4.85
CA ALA A 170 -18.97 29.24 -5.46
C ALA A 170 -17.50 29.08 -4.99
N LEU A 171 -17.29 28.87 -3.69
CA LEU A 171 -15.90 28.68 -3.19
C LEU A 171 -15.34 27.34 -3.61
N SER A 172 -16.12 26.26 -3.59
CA SER A 172 -15.69 24.98 -4.10
C SER A 172 -15.32 25.07 -5.58
N ALA A 173 -16.06 25.85 -6.37
CA ALA A 173 -15.75 26.12 -7.77
C ALA A 173 -14.44 26.92 -7.92
N LEU A 174 -14.20 27.94 -7.07
CA LEU A 174 -12.94 28.71 -7.07
C LEU A 174 -11.74 27.85 -6.70
N LEU A 175 -11.88 27.00 -5.68
CA LEU A 175 -10.81 26.08 -5.27
C LEU A 175 -10.54 25.04 -6.36
N LEU A 176 -11.58 24.51 -6.98
CA LEU A 176 -11.45 23.57 -8.09
C LEU A 176 -10.80 24.24 -9.31
N ALA A 177 -11.20 25.48 -9.64
CA ALA A 177 -10.59 26.26 -10.71
C ALA A 177 -9.11 26.55 -10.42
N TRP A 178 -8.76 26.90 -9.17
CA TRP A 178 -7.37 27.09 -8.74
C TRP A 178 -6.55 25.80 -8.88
N VAL A 179 -7.06 24.68 -8.40
CA VAL A 179 -6.38 23.37 -8.54
C VAL A 179 -6.28 23.00 -10.01
N GLY A 180 -7.34 23.21 -10.81
CA GLY A 180 -7.30 23.01 -12.24
C GLY A 180 -6.21 23.83 -12.94
N LEU A 181 -6.13 25.13 -12.65
CA LEU A 181 -5.08 26.02 -13.18
C LEU A 181 -3.67 25.58 -12.76
N LYS A 182 -3.50 25.18 -11.49
CA LYS A 182 -2.25 24.61 -10.98
C LYS A 182 -1.87 23.34 -11.72
N CYS A 183 -2.82 22.41 -11.93
CA CYS A 183 -2.61 21.16 -12.66
C CYS A 183 -2.24 21.43 -14.13
N VAL A 184 -2.94 22.35 -14.79
CA VAL A 184 -2.61 22.77 -16.18
C VAL A 184 -1.20 23.34 -16.24
N GLY A 185 -0.83 24.25 -15.35
CA GLY A 185 0.52 24.82 -15.28
C GLY A 185 1.60 23.77 -15.07
N LEU A 186 1.39 22.82 -14.14
CA LEU A 186 2.33 21.72 -13.91
C LEU A 186 2.40 20.76 -15.11
N THR A 187 1.28 20.52 -15.78
CA THR A 187 1.23 19.72 -17.01
C THR A 187 2.04 20.38 -18.12
N LEU A 188 1.84 21.68 -18.36
CA LEU A 188 2.61 22.43 -19.36
C LEU A 188 4.12 22.40 -19.08
N VAL A 189 4.53 22.58 -17.83
CA VAL A 189 5.94 22.45 -17.41
C VAL A 189 6.46 21.03 -17.65
N THR A 190 5.66 20.01 -17.39
CA THR A 190 6.04 18.61 -17.64
C THR A 190 6.19 18.33 -19.14
N LEU A 191 5.25 18.81 -19.96
CA LEU A 191 5.31 18.71 -21.42
C LEU A 191 6.52 19.45 -22.01
N ALA A 192 6.79 20.68 -21.55
CA ALA A 192 7.96 21.45 -21.98
C ALA A 192 9.28 20.75 -21.63
N ARG A 193 9.37 20.15 -20.45
CA ARG A 193 10.54 19.33 -20.05
C ARG A 193 10.68 18.08 -20.89
N PHE A 194 9.56 17.43 -21.22
CA PHE A 194 9.55 16.27 -22.10
C PHE A 194 10.03 16.64 -23.51
N ALA A 195 9.46 17.70 -24.10
CA ALA A 195 9.85 18.21 -25.43
C ALA A 195 11.34 18.62 -25.45
N GLY A 196 11.80 19.37 -24.45
CA GLY A 196 13.21 19.76 -24.36
C GLY A 196 14.18 18.57 -24.30
N ARG A 197 13.79 17.50 -23.59
CA ARG A 197 14.59 16.27 -23.54
C ARG A 197 14.54 15.49 -24.85
N ALA A 198 13.38 15.43 -25.50
CA ALA A 198 13.23 14.80 -26.80
C ALA A 198 14.12 15.50 -27.84
N ILE A 199 14.16 16.85 -27.87
CA ILE A 199 15.03 17.63 -28.73
C ILE A 199 16.51 17.36 -28.41
N LEU A 200 16.89 17.33 -27.13
CA LEU A 200 18.28 17.02 -26.73
C LEU A 200 18.70 15.59 -27.07
N ALA A 201 17.75 14.65 -27.13
CA ALA A 201 18.04 13.25 -27.53
C ALA A 201 18.27 13.07 -29.02
N LEU A 202 17.86 14.04 -29.86
CA LEU A 202 18.15 14.06 -31.29
C LEU A 202 19.61 14.46 -31.58
N ALA A 203 20.35 14.97 -30.59
CA ALA A 203 21.75 15.34 -30.77
C ALA A 203 22.66 14.10 -30.86
N PRO A 204 23.58 14.03 -31.84
CA PRO A 204 24.47 12.88 -32.01
C PRO A 204 25.32 12.61 -30.75
N GLY A 205 25.43 11.34 -30.36
CA GLY A 205 26.26 10.88 -29.23
C GLY A 205 25.66 11.01 -27.84
N ARG A 206 24.42 11.40 -27.69
CA ARG A 206 23.73 11.48 -26.38
C ARG A 206 22.82 10.29 -26.06
N MET A 207 22.77 9.97 -24.79
CA MET A 207 22.12 8.84 -24.15
C MET A 207 20.65 8.68 -24.59
N LYS A 208 20.24 7.45 -24.94
CA LYS A 208 18.85 7.10 -25.26
C LYS A 208 17.89 7.62 -24.20
N LEU A 209 16.86 8.34 -24.63
CA LEU A 209 15.83 8.93 -23.78
C LEU A 209 15.05 7.81 -23.07
N ARG A 210 15.25 7.68 -21.77
CA ARG A 210 14.51 6.72 -20.92
C ARG A 210 13.08 7.16 -20.57
N TRP A 211 12.53 8.15 -21.28
CA TRP A 211 11.21 8.71 -21.04
C TRP A 211 10.27 8.34 -22.18
N SER A 212 9.39 7.37 -21.89
CA SER A 212 8.30 7.03 -22.80
C SER A 212 7.13 8.03 -22.66
N ILE A 213 6.28 8.11 -23.68
CA ILE A 213 5.01 8.85 -23.63
C ILE A 213 4.16 8.34 -22.47
N GLU A 214 4.20 7.03 -22.23
CA GLU A 214 3.51 6.38 -21.10
C GLU A 214 3.93 6.98 -19.74
N ALA A 215 5.23 7.12 -19.50
CA ALA A 215 5.74 7.76 -18.28
C ALA A 215 5.26 9.20 -18.13
N MET A 216 5.17 9.93 -19.24
CA MET A 216 4.63 11.28 -19.23
C MET A 216 3.14 11.29 -18.88
N LEU A 217 2.35 10.36 -19.43
CA LEU A 217 0.92 10.24 -19.14
C LEU A 217 0.69 9.84 -17.69
N LEU A 218 1.50 8.91 -17.15
CA LEU A 218 1.47 8.54 -15.72
C LEU A 218 1.85 9.72 -14.82
N ASP A 219 2.91 10.48 -15.19
CA ASP A 219 3.33 11.67 -14.40
C ASP A 219 2.22 12.72 -14.38
N VAL A 220 1.54 12.97 -15.49
CA VAL A 220 0.43 13.91 -15.57
C VAL A 220 -0.80 13.37 -14.84
N GLY A 221 -1.27 12.17 -15.17
CA GLY A 221 -2.51 11.62 -14.64
C GLY A 221 -2.44 11.34 -13.13
N VAL A 222 -1.42 10.61 -12.70
CA VAL A 222 -1.28 10.16 -11.30
C VAL A 222 -0.61 11.24 -10.45
N SER A 223 0.64 11.60 -10.77
CA SER A 223 1.44 12.48 -9.90
C SER A 223 1.05 13.95 -9.95
N ILE A 224 0.21 14.40 -10.87
CA ILE A 224 -0.29 15.77 -10.90
C ILE A 224 -1.79 15.78 -10.60
N TRP A 225 -2.62 15.25 -11.52
CA TRP A 225 -4.07 15.44 -11.42
C TRP A 225 -4.71 14.67 -10.26
N ALA A 226 -4.43 13.37 -10.13
CA ALA A 226 -5.02 12.55 -9.07
C ALA A 226 -4.58 13.03 -7.68
N ARG A 227 -3.28 13.22 -7.50
CA ARG A 227 -2.72 13.65 -6.22
C ARG A 227 -3.22 15.04 -5.78
N GLU A 228 -3.28 16.03 -6.68
CA GLU A 228 -3.79 17.36 -6.36
C GLU A 228 -5.29 17.32 -6.03
N LEU A 229 -6.07 16.51 -6.76
CA LEU A 229 -7.49 16.29 -6.49
C LEU A 229 -7.68 15.67 -5.10
N PHE A 230 -6.95 14.60 -4.78
CA PHE A 230 -7.04 13.97 -3.46
C PHE A 230 -6.62 14.94 -2.34
N THR A 231 -5.54 15.69 -2.54
CA THR A 231 -5.10 16.70 -1.57
C THR A 231 -6.18 17.77 -1.35
N LEU A 232 -6.89 18.19 -2.40
CA LEU A 232 -8.01 19.14 -2.30
C LEU A 232 -9.18 18.54 -1.51
N LEU A 233 -9.59 17.32 -1.84
CA LEU A 233 -10.74 16.66 -1.19
C LEU A 233 -10.47 16.40 0.29
N VAL A 234 -9.30 15.89 0.64
CA VAL A 234 -8.86 15.71 2.03
C VAL A 234 -8.83 17.07 2.76
N SER A 235 -8.29 18.11 2.12
CA SER A 235 -8.30 19.46 2.71
C SER A 235 -9.71 19.95 3.00
N ALA A 236 -10.66 19.74 2.08
CA ALA A 236 -12.05 20.09 2.27
C ALA A 236 -12.71 19.31 3.41
N ASP A 237 -12.39 18.03 3.55
CA ASP A 237 -12.92 17.18 4.61
C ASP A 237 -12.35 17.54 5.99
N LEU A 238 -11.06 17.88 6.06
CA LEU A 238 -10.45 18.42 7.28
C LEU A 238 -11.19 19.67 7.76
N TYR A 239 -11.49 20.63 6.87
CA TYR A 239 -12.28 21.82 7.23
C TYR A 239 -13.74 21.51 7.61
N ARG A 240 -14.29 20.38 7.14
CA ARG A 240 -15.64 19.94 7.50
C ARG A 240 -15.71 19.16 8.79
N GLY A 241 -14.58 18.80 9.38
CA GLY A 241 -14.53 17.98 10.58
C GLY A 241 -14.94 16.51 10.34
N VAL A 242 -14.65 15.95 9.17
CA VAL A 242 -14.94 14.53 8.86
C VAL A 242 -14.18 13.63 9.84
N PRO A 243 -14.85 12.68 10.54
CA PRO A 243 -14.25 12.00 11.70
C PRO A 243 -13.05 11.11 11.37
N ALA A 244 -13.07 10.46 10.22
CA ALA A 244 -12.06 9.51 9.79
C ALA A 244 -11.76 9.71 8.30
N ILE A 245 -10.51 9.98 7.95
CA ILE A 245 -10.10 10.25 6.57
C ILE A 245 -8.93 9.33 6.22
N TYR A 246 -9.04 8.64 5.08
CA TYR A 246 -7.94 7.84 4.53
C TYR A 246 -7.66 8.27 3.09
N VAL A 247 -6.41 8.56 2.79
CA VAL A 247 -5.95 8.84 1.42
C VAL A 247 -4.74 7.98 1.09
N ASN A 248 -4.79 7.31 -0.06
CA ASN A 248 -3.65 6.58 -0.61
C ASN A 248 -3.03 7.36 -1.76
N PHE A 249 -1.77 7.75 -1.64
CA PHE A 249 -0.97 8.34 -2.70
C PHE A 249 -0.17 7.25 -3.41
N ILE A 250 -0.66 6.80 -4.55
CA ILE A 250 -0.07 5.73 -5.36
C ILE A 250 1.11 6.19 -6.24
N ASP A 251 1.44 7.48 -6.19
CA ASP A 251 2.44 8.12 -7.07
C ASP A 251 3.77 7.39 -7.08
N TYR A 252 4.33 7.10 -5.89
CA TYR A 252 5.63 6.47 -5.77
C TYR A 252 5.59 5.03 -6.26
N ASP A 253 4.59 4.27 -5.87
CA ASP A 253 4.40 2.86 -6.23
C ASP A 253 4.37 2.65 -7.75
N VAL A 254 3.54 3.40 -8.46
CA VAL A 254 3.40 3.34 -9.93
C VAL A 254 4.75 3.58 -10.64
N PHE A 255 5.52 4.58 -10.17
CA PHE A 255 6.85 4.84 -10.75
C PHE A 255 7.89 3.82 -10.35
N ALA A 256 7.78 3.24 -9.14
CA ALA A 256 8.67 2.20 -8.68
C ALA A 256 8.46 0.90 -9.48
N HIS A 257 7.23 0.52 -9.80
CA HIS A 257 6.93 -0.59 -10.72
C HIS A 257 7.54 -0.38 -12.10
N ALA A 258 7.37 0.80 -12.68
CA ALA A 258 7.81 1.09 -14.04
C ALA A 258 9.34 1.24 -14.18
N TYR A 259 10.01 1.79 -13.17
CA TYR A 259 11.43 2.22 -13.28
C TYR A 259 12.34 1.60 -12.22
N GLY A 260 11.79 1.00 -11.19
CA GLY A 260 12.49 0.50 -10.01
C GLY A 260 12.35 1.42 -8.79
N PRO A 261 12.34 0.85 -7.58
CA PRO A 261 12.03 1.59 -6.34
C PRO A 261 13.06 2.68 -5.99
N ALA A 262 14.31 2.54 -6.40
CA ALA A 262 15.36 3.53 -6.18
C ALA A 262 15.58 4.49 -7.37
N ASP A 263 14.72 4.46 -8.39
CA ASP A 263 14.86 5.32 -9.56
C ASP A 263 14.56 6.79 -9.24
N ARG A 264 15.22 7.70 -9.98
CA ARG A 264 15.04 9.15 -9.82
C ARG A 264 13.62 9.63 -10.10
N LEU A 265 12.86 8.93 -10.95
CA LEU A 265 11.47 9.26 -11.26
C LEU A 265 10.56 8.88 -10.09
N ALA A 266 10.76 7.71 -9.49
CA ALA A 266 10.06 7.31 -8.26
C ALA A 266 10.32 8.30 -7.11
N PHE A 267 11.57 8.69 -6.88
CA PHE A 267 11.90 9.73 -5.90
C PHE A 267 11.36 11.13 -6.25
N ARG A 268 11.12 11.43 -7.53
CA ARG A 268 10.44 12.68 -7.92
C ARG A 268 8.96 12.65 -7.52
N ALA A 269 8.27 11.53 -7.76
CA ALA A 269 6.89 11.33 -7.32
C ALA A 269 6.81 11.44 -5.80
N LEU A 270 7.71 10.76 -5.07
CA LEU A 270 7.81 10.82 -3.62
C LEU A 270 7.97 12.25 -3.08
N ARG A 271 8.80 13.10 -3.72
CA ARG A 271 8.91 14.54 -3.34
C ARG A 271 7.62 15.32 -3.52
N ARG A 272 6.76 14.93 -4.45
CA ARG A 272 5.45 15.56 -4.64
C ARG A 272 4.48 15.14 -3.54
N VAL A 273 4.48 13.84 -3.18
CA VAL A 273 3.71 13.30 -2.07
C VAL A 273 4.10 13.98 -0.75
N ASP A 274 5.40 14.15 -0.47
CA ASP A 274 5.91 14.88 0.71
C ASP A 274 5.34 16.31 0.84
N ARG A 275 5.19 17.01 -0.30
CA ARG A 275 4.58 18.35 -0.31
C ARG A 275 3.09 18.32 0.03
N SER A 276 2.36 17.32 -0.47
CA SER A 276 0.94 17.12 -0.15
C SER A 276 0.77 16.80 1.34
N ILE A 277 1.59 15.90 1.89
CA ILE A 277 1.61 15.58 3.32
C ILE A 277 1.88 16.84 4.16
N LEU A 278 2.89 17.63 3.79
CA LEU A 278 3.22 18.86 4.50
C LEU A 278 2.08 19.90 4.43
N GLN A 279 1.36 19.97 3.31
CA GLN A 279 0.17 20.80 3.18
C GLN A 279 -0.92 20.36 4.14
N LEU A 280 -1.26 19.06 4.16
CA LEU A 280 -2.28 18.50 5.05
C LEU A 280 -1.89 18.67 6.53
N ALA A 281 -0.63 18.40 6.89
CA ALA A 281 -0.12 18.62 8.24
C ALA A 281 -0.25 20.07 8.70
N ARG A 282 -0.10 21.04 7.78
CA ARG A 282 -0.32 22.47 8.09
C ARG A 282 -1.79 22.78 8.34
N ILE A 283 -2.70 22.16 7.59
CA ILE A 283 -4.14 22.33 7.81
C ILE A 283 -4.53 21.75 9.16
N VAL A 284 -4.13 20.52 9.46
CA VAL A 284 -4.36 19.88 10.77
C VAL A 284 -3.91 20.78 11.92
N ARG A 285 -2.71 21.36 11.83
CA ARG A 285 -2.19 22.27 12.85
C ARG A 285 -2.98 23.58 12.99
N ARG A 286 -3.64 24.02 11.94
CA ARG A 286 -4.44 25.28 11.94
C ARG A 286 -5.86 25.09 12.47
N LEU A 287 -6.27 23.84 12.68
CA LEU A 287 -7.58 23.44 13.15
C LEU A 287 -7.47 22.63 14.46
N PRO A 288 -6.79 23.19 15.51
CA PRO A 288 -6.60 22.46 16.77
C PRO A 288 -7.93 22.11 17.43
N GLU A 289 -8.96 22.94 17.24
CA GLU A 289 -10.33 22.73 17.72
C GLU A 289 -10.99 21.47 17.16
N LEU A 290 -10.52 20.95 16.05
CA LEU A 290 -11.05 19.73 15.43
C LEU A 290 -10.38 18.46 15.93
N GLY A 291 -9.27 18.57 16.67
CA GLY A 291 -8.60 17.43 17.30
C GLY A 291 -8.16 16.32 16.32
N TYR A 292 -7.62 16.70 15.16
CA TYR A 292 -7.10 15.70 14.21
C TYR A 292 -5.71 15.20 14.57
N ASP A 293 -5.54 13.90 14.49
CA ASP A 293 -4.25 13.22 14.53
C ASP A 293 -3.84 12.78 13.11
N LEU A 294 -2.63 13.19 12.72
CA LEU A 294 -2.06 12.82 11.42
C LEU A 294 -1.24 11.55 11.55
N TYR A 295 -1.60 10.55 10.77
CA TYR A 295 -0.83 9.34 10.55
C TYR A 295 -0.27 9.33 9.13
N VAL A 296 0.99 8.94 8.98
CA VAL A 296 1.59 8.68 7.67
C VAL A 296 2.17 7.28 7.71
N LEU A 297 1.74 6.41 6.81
CA LEU A 297 2.18 5.02 6.78
C LEU A 297 2.48 4.55 5.36
N SER A 298 3.17 3.43 5.25
CA SER A 298 3.22 2.66 4.01
C SER A 298 2.59 1.29 4.23
N ASP A 299 2.03 0.75 3.18
CA ASP A 299 1.34 -0.54 3.16
C ASP A 299 2.26 -1.71 2.80
N HIS A 300 3.36 -1.46 2.11
CA HIS A 300 4.44 -2.39 1.78
C HIS A 300 5.64 -1.60 1.27
N GLY A 301 6.72 -2.32 1.01
CA GLY A 301 7.82 -1.80 0.21
C GLY A 301 7.87 -2.46 -1.15
N GLN A 302 8.91 -2.15 -1.93
CA GLN A 302 9.17 -2.75 -3.22
C GLN A 302 10.63 -3.19 -3.35
N VAL A 303 10.86 -4.27 -4.09
CA VAL A 303 12.18 -4.76 -4.46
C VAL A 303 12.43 -4.54 -5.96
N ALA A 304 13.67 -4.21 -6.32
CA ALA A 304 14.04 -4.15 -7.72
C ALA A 304 13.98 -5.54 -8.35
N THR A 305 13.33 -5.67 -9.52
CA THR A 305 13.10 -6.94 -10.19
C THR A 305 13.58 -6.92 -11.63
N ARG A 306 13.76 -8.13 -12.16
CA ARG A 306 13.93 -8.39 -13.60
C ARG A 306 12.69 -9.11 -14.12
N PRO A 307 12.18 -8.79 -15.31
CA PRO A 307 11.09 -9.52 -15.93
C PRO A 307 11.43 -11.00 -16.12
N PHE A 308 10.48 -11.89 -15.84
CA PHE A 308 10.67 -13.34 -15.94
C PHE A 308 11.13 -13.79 -17.34
N GLY A 309 10.54 -13.25 -18.39
CA GLY A 309 10.90 -13.60 -19.77
C GLY A 309 12.38 -13.36 -20.11
N ALA A 310 13.01 -12.33 -19.50
CA ALA A 310 14.43 -12.07 -19.68
C ALA A 310 15.33 -13.10 -18.99
N VAL A 311 14.82 -13.77 -17.95
CA VAL A 311 15.54 -14.81 -17.20
C VAL A 311 15.26 -16.20 -17.76
N ALA A 312 14.04 -16.41 -18.27
CA ALA A 312 13.55 -17.68 -18.81
C ALA A 312 13.89 -17.90 -20.30
N GLY A 313 14.77 -17.06 -20.88
CA GLY A 313 15.13 -17.20 -22.30
C GLY A 313 13.97 -16.99 -23.28
N GLY A 314 12.97 -16.19 -22.89
CA GLY A 314 11.75 -15.90 -23.66
C GLY A 314 10.58 -16.87 -23.39
N ALA A 315 10.77 -17.91 -22.59
CA ALA A 315 9.66 -18.79 -22.21
C ALA A 315 8.68 -18.06 -21.27
N SER A 316 7.38 -18.34 -21.44
CA SER A 316 6.36 -17.85 -20.51
C SER A 316 6.38 -18.65 -19.21
N LEU A 317 5.86 -18.06 -18.12
CA LEU A 317 5.71 -18.78 -16.85
C LEU A 317 4.86 -20.04 -17.01
N GLU A 318 3.80 -19.95 -17.78
CA GLU A 318 2.91 -21.06 -18.08
C GLU A 318 3.64 -22.22 -18.76
N GLN A 319 4.49 -21.93 -19.77
CA GLN A 319 5.34 -22.95 -20.42
C GLN A 319 6.30 -23.61 -19.44
N VAL A 320 6.91 -22.84 -18.54
CA VAL A 320 7.80 -23.37 -17.50
C VAL A 320 7.05 -24.28 -16.51
N VAL A 321 5.85 -23.88 -16.10
CA VAL A 321 5.00 -24.69 -15.23
C VAL A 321 4.62 -26.01 -15.93
N TRP A 322 4.17 -25.97 -17.18
CA TRP A 322 3.84 -27.19 -17.92
C TRP A 322 5.04 -28.12 -18.11
N ALA A 323 6.19 -27.56 -18.45
CA ALA A 323 7.42 -28.36 -18.56
C ALA A 323 7.83 -28.98 -17.22
N ALA A 324 7.58 -28.31 -16.11
CA ALA A 324 7.88 -28.85 -14.78
C ALA A 324 6.91 -29.96 -14.34
N LEU A 325 5.65 -29.88 -14.74
CA LEU A 325 4.66 -30.93 -14.47
C LEU A 325 4.92 -32.21 -15.31
N ASP A 326 5.60 -32.09 -16.48
CA ASP A 326 5.96 -33.17 -17.36
C ASP A 326 4.75 -34.04 -17.81
N ALA A 327 3.59 -33.37 -17.91
CA ALA A 327 2.35 -34.01 -18.37
C ALA A 327 1.39 -32.92 -18.86
N PRO A 328 0.55 -33.19 -19.87
CA PRO A 328 -0.51 -32.26 -20.21
C PRO A 328 -1.49 -32.18 -19.04
N ALA A 329 -1.68 -30.97 -18.55
CA ALA A 329 -2.64 -30.65 -17.49
C ALA A 329 -3.80 -29.83 -18.08
N PRO A 330 -4.84 -30.45 -18.63
CA PRO A 330 -5.90 -29.78 -19.36
C PRO A 330 -6.74 -28.86 -18.46
N ALA A 331 -6.64 -28.99 -17.15
CA ALA A 331 -7.40 -28.24 -16.16
C ALA A 331 -6.47 -27.42 -15.26
N LEU A 332 -5.54 -26.65 -15.86
CA LEU A 332 -4.58 -25.83 -15.14
C LEU A 332 -4.80 -24.34 -15.43
N ARG A 333 -4.68 -23.51 -14.40
CA ARG A 333 -4.57 -22.04 -14.52
C ARG A 333 -3.28 -21.58 -13.87
N VAL A 334 -2.52 -20.75 -14.59
CA VAL A 334 -1.32 -20.09 -14.08
C VAL A 334 -1.57 -18.60 -14.10
N ILE A 335 -1.51 -17.95 -12.93
CA ILE A 335 -1.78 -16.52 -12.78
C ILE A 335 -0.55 -15.85 -12.21
N ALA A 336 0.06 -14.96 -13.00
CA ALA A 336 1.13 -14.08 -12.56
C ALA A 336 0.53 -12.81 -11.93
N ALA A 337 1.03 -12.42 -10.75
CA ALA A 337 0.52 -11.28 -10.00
C ALA A 337 1.64 -10.34 -9.49
N GLY A 338 2.78 -10.34 -10.14
CA GLY A 338 3.98 -9.62 -9.74
C GLY A 338 5.15 -10.57 -9.46
N PRO A 339 5.84 -10.47 -8.32
CA PRO A 339 6.90 -11.40 -7.93
C PRO A 339 6.31 -12.71 -7.37
N ASN A 340 5.01 -12.80 -7.22
CA ASN A 340 4.27 -14.01 -6.89
C ASN A 340 3.43 -14.49 -8.08
N ALA A 341 3.21 -15.78 -8.16
CA ALA A 341 2.32 -16.41 -9.11
C ALA A 341 1.64 -17.63 -8.50
N PHE A 342 0.50 -17.98 -9.05
CA PHE A 342 -0.37 -19.02 -8.54
C PHE A 342 -0.65 -20.05 -9.63
N VAL A 343 -0.56 -21.32 -9.26
CA VAL A 343 -0.97 -22.45 -10.11
C VAL A 343 -2.19 -23.10 -9.46
N TYR A 344 -3.26 -23.24 -10.22
CA TYR A 344 -4.51 -23.86 -9.78
C TYR A 344 -4.83 -25.07 -10.65
N PHE A 345 -5.09 -26.20 -10.01
CA PHE A 345 -5.72 -27.33 -10.66
C PHE A 345 -7.24 -27.11 -10.63
N THR A 346 -7.83 -26.88 -11.81
CA THR A 346 -9.23 -26.43 -11.93
C THR A 346 -10.22 -27.59 -12.15
N ASP A 347 -9.74 -28.82 -12.14
CA ASP A 347 -10.55 -30.04 -12.19
C ASP A 347 -11.36 -30.29 -10.91
N ARG A 348 -11.07 -29.56 -9.83
CA ARG A 348 -11.80 -29.60 -8.57
C ARG A 348 -11.77 -28.26 -7.83
N VAL A 349 -12.79 -28.06 -6.98
CA VAL A 349 -12.93 -26.83 -6.17
C VAL A 349 -11.97 -26.84 -4.97
N GLU A 350 -11.79 -28.00 -4.36
CA GLU A 350 -10.95 -28.12 -3.16
C GLU A 350 -9.48 -27.90 -3.46
N PRO A 351 -8.72 -27.26 -2.54
CA PRO A 351 -7.29 -27.10 -2.71
C PRO A 351 -6.56 -28.44 -2.81
N VAL A 352 -5.57 -28.53 -3.70
CA VAL A 352 -4.73 -29.70 -3.86
C VAL A 352 -3.54 -29.63 -2.91
N ARG A 353 -3.19 -30.76 -2.28
CA ARG A 353 -2.09 -30.83 -1.33
C ARG A 353 -0.78 -31.23 -2.00
N ALA A 354 0.33 -30.93 -1.34
CA ALA A 354 1.67 -31.23 -1.83
C ALA A 354 1.90 -32.73 -2.12
N ASP A 355 1.44 -33.60 -1.22
CA ASP A 355 1.53 -35.05 -1.38
C ASP A 355 0.77 -35.58 -2.63
N GLU A 356 -0.41 -35.01 -2.89
CA GLU A 356 -1.18 -35.32 -4.08
C GLU A 356 -0.52 -34.81 -5.36
N ILE A 357 0.04 -33.57 -5.31
CA ILE A 357 0.75 -32.98 -6.45
C ILE A 357 1.99 -33.82 -6.78
N GLU A 358 2.78 -34.18 -5.77
CA GLU A 358 3.98 -35.01 -5.96
C GLU A 358 3.66 -36.42 -6.44
N SER A 359 2.55 -37.01 -5.99
CA SER A 359 2.07 -38.29 -6.48
C SER A 359 1.66 -38.24 -7.96
N ARG A 360 0.98 -37.16 -8.36
CA ARG A 360 0.49 -36.99 -9.75
C ARG A 360 1.58 -36.45 -10.69
N TYR A 361 2.48 -35.62 -10.19
CA TYR A 361 3.55 -34.95 -10.94
C TYR A 361 4.88 -35.05 -10.18
N PRO A 362 5.54 -36.21 -10.19
CA PRO A 362 6.74 -36.46 -9.40
C PRO A 362 7.84 -35.44 -9.66
N ARG A 363 8.40 -34.86 -8.61
CA ARG A 363 9.44 -33.83 -8.63
C ARG A 363 9.05 -32.51 -9.29
N ALA A 364 7.76 -32.19 -9.45
CA ALA A 364 7.31 -30.96 -10.08
C ALA A 364 7.78 -29.73 -9.31
N MET A 365 7.59 -29.70 -7.97
CA MET A 365 8.03 -28.59 -7.13
C MET A 365 9.56 -28.42 -7.12
N ALA A 366 10.29 -29.54 -7.11
CA ALA A 366 11.75 -29.51 -7.20
C ALA A 366 12.23 -28.96 -8.55
N ARG A 367 11.58 -29.33 -9.66
CA ARG A 367 11.89 -28.80 -11.00
C ARG A 367 11.59 -27.30 -11.08
N LEU A 368 10.43 -26.86 -10.60
CA LEU A 368 10.05 -25.45 -10.55
C LEU A 368 11.05 -24.62 -9.74
N SER A 369 11.43 -25.09 -8.55
CA SER A 369 12.34 -24.36 -7.66
C SER A 369 13.82 -24.36 -8.11
N ARG A 370 14.18 -25.15 -9.12
CA ARG A 370 15.49 -25.10 -9.80
C ARG A 370 15.53 -24.09 -10.93
N HIS A 371 14.38 -23.63 -11.40
CA HIS A 371 14.34 -22.69 -12.50
C HIS A 371 14.97 -21.34 -12.07
N PRO A 372 15.86 -20.73 -12.87
CA PRO A 372 16.61 -19.53 -12.47
C PRO A 372 15.73 -18.31 -12.19
N GLY A 373 14.49 -18.27 -12.70
CA GLY A 373 13.51 -17.22 -12.45
C GLY A 373 12.59 -17.48 -11.24
N VAL A 374 12.75 -18.62 -10.55
CA VAL A 374 11.93 -18.99 -9.39
C VAL A 374 12.80 -19.01 -8.13
N GLY A 375 12.40 -18.25 -7.12
CA GLY A 375 13.06 -18.21 -5.82
C GLY A 375 12.53 -19.27 -4.86
N LEU A 376 11.21 -19.34 -4.71
CA LEU A 376 10.53 -20.25 -3.80
C LEU A 376 9.33 -20.89 -4.47
N VAL A 377 9.05 -22.13 -4.07
CA VAL A 377 7.81 -22.84 -4.42
C VAL A 377 7.14 -23.31 -3.14
N LEU A 378 5.85 -23.05 -3.00
CA LEU A 378 5.05 -23.42 -1.85
C LEU A 378 3.86 -24.26 -2.28
N ALA A 379 3.50 -25.23 -1.46
CA ALA A 379 2.25 -25.98 -1.58
C ALA A 379 1.69 -26.29 -0.17
N ARG A 380 0.42 -26.67 -0.10
CA ARG A 380 -0.22 -27.05 1.18
C ARG A 380 0.23 -28.43 1.60
N GLY A 381 0.92 -28.55 2.72
CA GLY A 381 1.26 -29.83 3.34
C GLY A 381 0.28 -30.25 4.45
N ALA A 382 0.53 -31.42 5.05
CA ALA A 382 -0.30 -31.97 6.13
C ALA A 382 -0.28 -31.13 7.41
N HIS A 383 0.88 -30.54 7.71
CA HIS A 383 1.14 -29.85 8.97
C HIS A 383 1.47 -28.36 8.77
N GLY A 384 1.15 -27.81 7.61
CA GLY A 384 1.44 -26.44 7.23
C GLY A 384 2.01 -26.36 5.82
N PRO A 385 2.50 -25.18 5.40
CA PRO A 385 3.08 -25.02 4.07
C PRO A 385 4.35 -25.85 3.92
N GLU A 386 4.46 -26.56 2.82
CA GLU A 386 5.68 -27.17 2.34
C GLU A 386 6.35 -26.21 1.36
N CYS A 387 7.69 -26.11 1.44
CA CYS A 387 8.48 -25.16 0.67
C CYS A 387 9.60 -25.90 -0.07
N TRP A 388 9.89 -25.49 -1.30
CA TRP A 388 11.05 -25.92 -2.06
C TRP A 388 11.90 -24.72 -2.44
N TYR A 389 13.21 -24.85 -2.23
CA TYR A 389 14.20 -23.86 -2.57
C TYR A 389 15.39 -24.51 -3.28
N ARG A 390 15.69 -24.04 -4.50
CA ARG A 390 16.79 -24.58 -5.33
C ARG A 390 16.74 -26.10 -5.55
N GLY A 391 15.56 -26.64 -5.69
CA GLY A 391 15.32 -28.05 -5.98
C GLY A 391 15.21 -28.96 -4.77
N GLU A 392 15.38 -28.43 -3.56
CA GLU A 392 15.33 -29.20 -2.32
C GLU A 392 14.14 -28.75 -1.46
N PRO A 393 13.48 -29.68 -0.75
CA PRO A 393 12.47 -29.34 0.23
C PRO A 393 13.08 -28.61 1.41
N VAL A 394 12.34 -27.63 1.94
CA VAL A 394 12.75 -26.81 3.10
C VAL A 394 11.70 -26.93 4.18
N LEU A 395 12.13 -27.27 5.39
CA LEU A 395 11.26 -27.30 6.56
C LEU A 395 11.14 -25.89 7.15
N LEU A 396 9.96 -25.28 6.97
CA LEU A 396 9.63 -23.99 7.58
C LEU A 396 9.18 -24.18 9.05
N GLY A 397 9.97 -24.87 9.86
CA GLY A 397 9.74 -25.03 11.29
C GLY A 397 9.85 -23.71 12.07
N THR A 398 9.48 -23.74 13.35
CA THR A 398 9.61 -22.59 14.26
C THR A 398 11.06 -22.23 14.54
N ARG A 399 11.98 -23.20 14.46
CA ARG A 399 13.43 -22.97 14.61
C ARG A 399 14.14 -23.33 13.32
N PRO A 400 15.19 -22.56 12.93
CA PRO A 400 16.04 -22.93 11.80
C PRO A 400 16.70 -24.28 12.11
N ASP A 401 16.66 -25.20 11.16
CA ASP A 401 17.45 -26.41 11.23
C ASP A 401 18.77 -26.15 10.50
N PRO A 402 19.92 -26.21 11.16
CA PRO A 402 21.22 -25.94 10.54
C PRO A 402 21.59 -26.98 9.46
N THR A 403 20.94 -28.13 9.44
CA THR A 403 21.16 -29.18 8.44
C THR A 403 20.36 -28.96 7.16
N VAL A 404 19.33 -28.08 7.20
CA VAL A 404 18.45 -27.76 6.09
C VAL A 404 18.75 -26.38 5.53
N ARG A 405 18.82 -26.24 4.21
CA ARG A 405 19.03 -24.96 3.55
C ARG A 405 17.78 -24.08 3.65
N ASP A 406 17.65 -23.31 4.73
CA ASP A 406 16.55 -22.37 4.94
C ASP A 406 16.88 -21.01 4.31
N PRO A 407 16.12 -20.52 3.32
CA PRO A 407 16.37 -19.22 2.67
C PRO A 407 16.19 -18.03 3.61
N PHE A 408 15.60 -18.21 4.77
CA PHE A 408 15.33 -17.18 5.77
C PHE A 408 16.18 -17.30 7.05
N ALA A 409 17.09 -18.29 7.14
CA ALA A 409 17.80 -18.64 8.36
C ALA A 409 18.60 -17.47 8.98
N GLY A 410 19.12 -16.55 8.18
CA GLY A 410 19.89 -15.39 8.62
C GLY A 410 19.07 -14.12 8.91
N ARG A 411 17.74 -14.19 8.80
CA ARG A 411 16.87 -13.00 8.92
C ARG A 411 16.36 -12.85 10.35
N ALA A 412 16.43 -11.61 10.86
CA ALA A 412 15.88 -11.27 12.18
C ALA A 412 14.34 -11.40 12.23
N ASP A 413 13.67 -11.23 11.09
CA ASP A 413 12.21 -11.31 10.94
C ASP A 413 11.73 -12.70 10.45
N ARG A 414 12.58 -13.73 10.49
CA ARG A 414 12.25 -15.07 9.98
C ARG A 414 10.91 -15.61 10.48
N GLU A 415 10.61 -15.42 11.76
CA GLU A 415 9.35 -15.89 12.36
C GLU A 415 8.13 -15.19 11.74
N VAL A 416 8.24 -13.89 11.44
CA VAL A 416 7.20 -13.10 10.78
C VAL A 416 6.99 -13.60 9.36
N VAL A 417 8.08 -13.87 8.62
CA VAL A 417 8.00 -14.43 7.25
C VAL A 417 7.33 -15.79 7.26
N VAL A 418 7.78 -16.71 8.13
CA VAL A 418 7.22 -18.06 8.22
C VAL A 418 5.75 -18.02 8.62
N ALA A 419 5.37 -17.15 9.55
CA ALA A 419 3.97 -16.94 9.92
C ALA A 419 3.15 -16.40 8.72
N GLY A 420 3.70 -15.44 7.96
CA GLY A 420 3.07 -14.92 6.75
C GLY A 420 2.88 -15.97 5.67
N LEU A 421 3.86 -16.85 5.44
CA LEU A 421 3.73 -17.95 4.49
C LEU A 421 2.65 -18.96 4.92
N ARG A 422 2.53 -19.23 6.22
CA ARG A 422 1.44 -20.07 6.76
C ARG A 422 0.08 -19.40 6.57
N ASP A 423 -0.02 -18.10 6.86
CA ASP A 423 -1.24 -17.34 6.68
C ASP A 423 -1.68 -17.33 5.21
N LEU A 424 -0.73 -17.12 4.27
CA LEU A 424 -1.00 -17.15 2.83
C LEU A 424 -1.52 -18.53 2.40
N MET A 425 -0.81 -19.63 2.76
CA MET A 425 -1.21 -20.98 2.34
C MET A 425 -2.48 -21.48 3.04
N ALA A 426 -2.92 -20.81 4.12
CA ALA A 426 -4.21 -21.08 4.75
C ALA A 426 -5.39 -20.38 4.04
N MET A 427 -5.13 -19.42 3.14
CA MET A 427 -6.19 -18.74 2.39
C MET A 427 -6.87 -19.72 1.42
N PRO A 428 -8.21 -19.82 1.41
CA PRO A 428 -8.94 -20.65 0.46
C PRO A 428 -8.63 -20.34 -1.01
N SER A 429 -8.42 -19.05 -1.31
CA SER A 429 -8.15 -18.54 -2.66
C SER A 429 -6.66 -18.58 -3.06
N ALA A 430 -5.73 -18.98 -2.17
CA ALA A 430 -4.34 -19.16 -2.56
C ALA A 430 -4.19 -20.33 -3.56
N GLY A 431 -3.21 -20.21 -4.48
CA GLY A 431 -2.91 -21.26 -5.44
C GLY A 431 -2.63 -22.63 -4.80
N ASP A 432 -2.86 -23.69 -5.52
CA ASP A 432 -2.44 -25.04 -5.10
C ASP A 432 -0.92 -25.10 -5.02
N ILE A 433 -0.23 -24.43 -5.98
CA ILE A 433 1.19 -24.11 -5.90
C ILE A 433 1.33 -22.57 -5.94
N VAL A 434 2.14 -22.02 -5.05
CA VAL A 434 2.52 -20.62 -5.05
C VAL A 434 3.99 -20.48 -5.40
N LEU A 435 4.30 -19.65 -6.38
CA LEU A 435 5.65 -19.37 -6.85
C LEU A 435 6.05 -17.97 -6.44
N TYR A 436 7.27 -17.80 -5.97
CA TYR A 436 7.89 -16.51 -5.76
C TYR A 436 9.12 -16.33 -6.64
N GLY A 437 9.21 -15.22 -7.34
CA GLY A 437 10.43 -14.79 -8.03
C GLY A 437 11.40 -14.08 -7.10
N THR A 438 10.94 -13.61 -5.93
CA THR A 438 11.78 -13.07 -4.87
C THR A 438 12.70 -14.16 -4.32
N GLY A 439 14.00 -13.87 -4.24
CA GLY A 439 15.01 -14.85 -3.82
C GLY A 439 15.51 -15.78 -4.95
N ALA A 440 15.16 -15.52 -6.20
CA ALA A 440 15.71 -16.24 -7.35
C ALA A 440 17.24 -16.09 -7.43
N PRO A 441 17.97 -17.08 -7.98
CA PRO A 441 19.44 -17.12 -7.93
C PRO A 441 20.17 -15.91 -8.51
N GLY A 442 19.59 -15.18 -9.41
CA GLY A 442 20.21 -14.00 -10.03
C GLY A 442 19.64 -12.66 -9.58
N GLY A 443 18.96 -12.62 -8.43
CA GLY A 443 18.20 -11.47 -7.93
C GLY A 443 16.70 -11.64 -8.16
N SER A 444 15.91 -10.80 -7.51
CA SER A 444 14.44 -10.92 -7.57
C SER A 444 13.89 -10.78 -9.00
N VAL A 445 12.89 -11.57 -9.29
CA VAL A 445 12.21 -11.66 -10.59
C VAL A 445 10.73 -11.34 -10.40
N SER A 446 10.15 -10.59 -11.31
CA SER A 446 8.71 -10.47 -11.44
C SER A 446 8.20 -11.32 -12.60
N PHE A 447 7.09 -12.02 -12.38
CA PHE A 447 6.45 -12.83 -13.41
C PHE A 447 5.66 -12.00 -14.43
N ILE A 448 5.49 -10.70 -14.16
CA ILE A 448 5.00 -9.70 -15.11
C ILE A 448 6.12 -8.73 -15.51
N ASP A 449 5.91 -7.92 -16.55
CA ASP A 449 6.94 -7.00 -17.05
C ASP A 449 6.98 -5.72 -16.21
N GLU A 450 7.76 -5.73 -15.13
CA GLU A 450 7.99 -4.59 -14.25
C GLU A 450 9.42 -4.60 -13.69
N ARG A 451 9.87 -3.43 -13.19
CA ARG A 451 11.23 -3.24 -12.67
C ARG A 451 11.31 -3.07 -11.16
N GLY A 452 10.18 -2.83 -10.53
CA GLY A 452 9.97 -2.90 -9.10
C GLY A 452 8.73 -3.72 -8.84
N ALA A 453 8.73 -4.52 -7.79
CA ALA A 453 7.62 -5.40 -7.46
C ALA A 453 7.48 -5.59 -5.96
N HIS A 454 6.30 -6.03 -5.56
CA HIS A 454 5.94 -6.35 -4.18
C HIS A 454 4.95 -7.52 -4.16
N ALA A 455 4.58 -8.00 -3.00
CA ALA A 455 3.77 -9.15 -2.64
C ALA A 455 4.60 -10.39 -2.25
N GLY A 456 5.94 -10.29 -2.29
CA GLY A 456 6.88 -11.35 -1.92
C GLY A 456 7.38 -11.23 -0.47
N PRO A 457 8.20 -12.21 -0.06
CA PRO A 457 8.68 -12.34 1.31
C PRO A 457 10.01 -11.63 1.59
N SER A 458 10.50 -10.71 0.76
CA SER A 458 11.76 -10.01 1.03
C SER A 458 11.61 -8.99 2.17
N GLU A 459 12.74 -8.63 2.82
CA GLU A 459 12.74 -7.59 3.86
C GLU A 459 12.25 -6.25 3.32
N GLU A 460 12.67 -5.90 2.10
CA GLU A 460 12.27 -4.66 1.46
C GLU A 460 10.76 -4.57 1.22
N GLU A 461 10.11 -5.70 0.91
CA GLU A 461 8.67 -5.75 0.68
C GLU A 461 7.87 -5.75 1.98
N LEU A 462 8.37 -6.43 3.02
CA LEU A 462 7.65 -6.65 4.28
C LEU A 462 7.79 -5.51 5.27
N HIS A 463 8.93 -4.79 5.26
CA HIS A 463 9.20 -3.78 6.27
C HIS A 463 8.73 -2.41 5.80
N ALA A 464 7.63 -1.98 6.38
CA ALA A 464 7.03 -0.67 6.25
C ALA A 464 7.20 0.15 7.56
N PHE A 465 6.45 1.22 7.68
CA PHE A 465 6.48 2.14 8.83
C PHE A 465 5.13 2.77 9.07
N ILE A 466 4.94 3.26 10.29
CA ILE A 466 3.87 4.18 10.66
C ILE A 466 4.46 5.37 11.41
N LEU A 467 4.16 6.56 10.95
CA LEU A 467 4.45 7.83 11.62
C LEU A 467 3.16 8.30 12.29
N HIS A 468 3.23 8.64 13.56
CA HIS A 468 2.06 9.00 14.37
C HIS A 468 2.38 10.15 15.34
N PRO A 469 1.38 10.86 15.86
CA PRO A 469 1.61 11.84 16.92
C PRO A 469 2.21 11.16 18.17
N PRO A 470 3.26 11.70 18.79
CA PRO A 470 3.89 11.07 19.97
C PRO A 470 2.96 11.01 21.19
N THR A 471 1.90 11.81 21.21
CA THR A 471 0.86 11.81 22.24
C THR A 471 -0.12 10.64 22.13
N VAL A 472 -0.08 9.90 21.02
CA VAL A 472 -0.95 8.75 20.78
C VAL A 472 -0.16 7.46 21.03
N ARG A 473 -0.70 6.59 21.87
CA ARG A 473 -0.13 5.28 22.14
C ARG A 473 -0.61 4.27 21.08
N LEU A 474 0.32 3.73 20.33
CA LEU A 474 0.08 2.55 19.50
C LEU A 474 0.21 1.27 20.34
N PRO A 475 -0.33 0.13 19.90
CA PRO A 475 -0.15 -1.15 20.59
C PRO A 475 1.33 -1.38 20.97
N GLU A 476 1.61 -1.75 22.22
CA GLU A 476 3.01 -1.90 22.72
C GLU A 476 3.77 -3.02 22.02
N ALA A 477 3.08 -4.10 21.66
CA ALA A 477 3.65 -5.22 20.94
C ALA A 477 4.23 -4.80 19.58
N ALA A 478 5.20 -5.55 19.08
CA ALA A 478 5.74 -5.35 17.74
C ALA A 478 4.61 -5.44 16.70
N LEU A 479 4.57 -4.47 15.80
CA LEU A 479 3.59 -4.43 14.72
C LEU A 479 4.05 -5.36 13.59
N THR A 480 3.58 -6.59 13.62
CA THR A 480 3.93 -7.65 12.67
C THR A 480 2.87 -7.89 11.59
N HIS A 481 1.71 -7.21 11.71
CA HIS A 481 0.63 -7.30 10.75
C HIS A 481 -0.32 -6.10 10.88
N PRO A 482 -0.82 -5.49 9.77
CA PRO A 482 -1.69 -4.31 9.81
C PRO A 482 -3.00 -4.49 10.57
N ARG A 483 -3.52 -5.71 10.70
CA ARG A 483 -4.71 -6.03 11.51
C ARG A 483 -4.60 -5.61 12.98
N GLN A 484 -3.36 -5.47 13.51
CA GLN A 484 -3.13 -5.02 14.88
C GLN A 484 -3.47 -3.54 15.08
N LEU A 485 -3.53 -2.77 13.98
CA LEU A 485 -3.94 -1.36 13.98
C LEU A 485 -5.47 -1.18 13.89
N TYR A 486 -6.20 -2.21 13.47
CA TYR A 486 -7.66 -2.12 13.33
C TYR A 486 -8.39 -1.74 14.63
N PRO A 487 -8.14 -2.39 15.77
CA PRO A 487 -8.80 -2.02 17.03
C PRO A 487 -8.48 -0.58 17.45
N HIS A 488 -7.24 -0.13 17.21
CA HIS A 488 -6.80 1.23 17.52
C HIS A 488 -7.61 2.28 16.73
N PHE A 489 -7.82 2.09 15.43
CA PHE A 489 -8.57 3.03 14.61
C PHE A 489 -10.09 2.87 14.78
N LEU A 490 -10.58 1.68 15.09
CA LEU A 490 -12.01 1.44 15.32
C LEU A 490 -12.51 2.17 16.58
N ALA A 491 -11.76 2.08 17.67
CA ALA A 491 -12.08 2.71 18.95
C ALA A 491 -11.50 4.13 19.09
N TYR A 492 -11.04 4.75 18.02
CA TYR A 492 -10.18 5.93 18.06
C TYR A 492 -10.73 7.09 18.91
N GLY A 493 -12.00 7.40 18.78
CA GLY A 493 -12.62 8.48 19.52
C GLY A 493 -12.83 8.19 21.00
N GLU A 494 -12.84 6.93 21.40
CA GLU A 494 -13.10 6.46 22.77
C GLU A 494 -11.80 6.27 23.56
N THR A 495 -10.81 5.66 22.94
CA THR A 495 -9.52 5.34 23.57
C THR A 495 -8.69 6.58 23.89
N VAL A 496 -8.68 7.57 23.01
CA VAL A 496 -7.88 8.81 23.20
C VAL A 496 -8.53 9.74 24.21
N ALA A 497 -9.86 9.69 24.40
CA ALA A 497 -10.54 10.45 25.44
C ALA A 497 -10.20 9.92 26.85
N ALA A 498 -10.06 8.62 27.01
CA ALA A 498 -9.65 7.99 28.28
C ALA A 498 -8.18 8.29 28.66
N GLU A 499 -7.30 8.49 27.68
CA GLU A 499 -5.89 8.84 27.91
C GLU A 499 -5.67 10.34 28.19
N ALA A 500 -6.65 11.19 27.84
CA ALA A 500 -6.59 12.63 28.05
C ALA A 500 -7.07 13.09 29.43
N GLU A 501 -7.62 12.20 30.27
CA GLU A 501 -7.87 12.54 31.66
C GLU A 501 -6.53 12.74 32.38
N PRO A 502 -6.24 13.97 32.87
CA PRO A 502 -5.03 14.20 33.65
C PRO A 502 -5.12 13.35 34.91
N LEU A 503 -3.99 12.79 35.31
CA LEU A 503 -3.75 12.33 36.69
C LEU A 503 -4.14 13.48 37.63
N ALA A 504 -5.41 13.56 37.93
CA ALA A 504 -5.94 14.53 38.85
C ALA A 504 -5.44 14.20 40.25
N ALA A 505 -4.45 14.97 40.63
CA ALA A 505 -4.23 15.43 42.00
C ALA A 505 -4.42 14.39 43.12
N GLY A 506 -3.39 13.65 43.38
CA GLY A 506 -3.08 13.25 44.76
C GLY A 506 -2.71 14.52 45.55
N SER A 507 -3.69 15.16 46.15
CA SER A 507 -3.47 16.21 47.13
C SER A 507 -2.87 15.59 48.38
N PRO A 508 -1.69 15.96 48.83
CA PRO A 508 -1.27 15.58 50.18
C PRO A 508 -2.02 16.48 51.16
N ALA A 509 -2.90 15.88 51.93
CA ALA A 509 -3.47 16.51 53.12
C ALA A 509 -2.32 17.02 54.00
N CYS A 510 -2.24 18.31 54.13
CA CYS A 510 -1.45 19.00 55.12
C CYS A 510 -2.12 18.76 56.48
N ALA A 511 -1.61 17.80 57.28
CA ALA A 511 -1.94 17.67 58.68
C ALA A 511 -1.10 18.67 59.44
N ALA A 512 -1.81 19.60 60.07
CA ALA A 512 -1.29 20.50 61.04
C ALA A 512 -0.68 19.76 62.26
N ARG A 513 0.54 20.13 62.63
CA ARG A 513 0.91 20.59 63.98
C ARG A 513 2.28 21.25 63.93
#